data_acc165171448bcf35a1c3ede1176ba9b
#
_entry.id   acc165171448bcf35a1c3ede1176ba9b
#
_cell.length_a   1.000
_cell.length_b   1.000
_cell.length_c   1.000
_cell.angle_alpha   90.00
_cell.angle_beta   90.00
_cell.angle_gamma   90.00
#
_symmetry.space_group_name_H-M   'P 1'
#
loop_
_entity.id
_entity.type
_entity.pdbx_description
1 polymer ?
#
loop_
_entity_poly.entity_id
_entity_poly.type
_entity_poly.pdbx_seq_one_letter_code
_entity_poly.pdbx_strand_id
1 'polypeptide(L)'
;MEKTNNLVFYNVTDSAKNIHFESVIGKEVSHEFPFHVHHSLCIGLITKGMRRIVFPENEVCIQEGELFVINPLQPHAIQRRHPHDYAVITVKGLSDCPIFNRHIQSVQSKRLFVNLLDTIRHHETKELSAHWDRLFASLCRYQGNKTCSTGTNTVIEKTMIYIAANYQNPITVSDIAKYNCMSVFHYCRIFKLMTGISPHKYLIQYRLSMSRKYLQEEKMIFDAAIDSGFYDSSHFIRNFYNYMAISPKSYRQSILKNSKNIQ
;
A
#
# COMPACT_ATOMS: atom_id res chain seq x y z
N MET A 1 8.18 23.10 13.20
CA MET A 1 8.69 22.89 11.84
C MET A 1 8.43 21.44 11.47
N GLU A 2 7.44 21.17 10.61
CA GLU A 2 7.23 19.83 10.06
C GLU A 2 8.49 19.42 9.29
N LYS A 3 9.15 18.33 9.73
CA LYS A 3 10.17 17.70 8.92
C LYS A 3 9.46 17.14 7.69
N THR A 4 9.60 17.80 6.55
CA THR A 4 9.14 17.29 5.27
C THR A 4 9.89 15.99 4.99
N ASN A 5 9.18 14.87 5.06
CA ASN A 5 9.74 13.59 4.62
C ASN A 5 10.12 13.73 3.13
N ASN A 6 11.35 13.46 2.79
CA ASN A 6 11.83 13.46 1.40
C ASN A 6 11.31 12.20 0.70
N LEU A 7 10.04 12.22 0.30
CA LEU A 7 9.39 11.13 -0.42
C LEU A 7 9.24 11.48 -1.90
N VAL A 8 9.70 10.58 -2.76
CA VAL A 8 9.57 10.69 -4.22
C VAL A 8 8.78 9.49 -4.72
N PHE A 9 7.77 9.75 -5.55
CA PHE A 9 6.86 8.74 -6.10
C PHE A 9 7.04 8.63 -7.61
N TYR A 10 6.96 7.39 -8.11
CA TYR A 10 6.95 7.06 -9.52
C TYR A 10 5.83 6.05 -9.78
N ASN A 11 5.25 6.06 -10.97
CA ASN A 11 4.25 5.07 -11.38
C ASN A 11 4.46 4.68 -12.85
N VAL A 12 4.16 3.45 -13.16
CA VAL A 12 4.20 2.90 -14.51
C VAL A 12 3.20 1.75 -14.61
N THR A 13 2.62 1.55 -15.79
CA THR A 13 1.69 0.45 -16.04
C THR A 13 2.26 -0.48 -17.11
N ASP A 14 2.28 -1.76 -16.83
CA ASP A 14 2.43 -2.81 -17.82
C ASP A 14 1.06 -3.10 -18.44
N SER A 15 0.79 -2.50 -19.59
CA SER A 15 -0.50 -2.62 -20.27
C SER A 15 -0.76 -4.03 -20.78
N ALA A 16 0.30 -4.81 -21.07
CA ALA A 16 0.15 -6.18 -21.56
C ALA A 16 -0.38 -7.13 -20.48
N LYS A 17 0.01 -6.91 -19.24
CA LYS A 17 -0.41 -7.73 -18.08
C LYS A 17 -1.47 -7.05 -17.23
N ASN A 18 -1.85 -5.83 -17.54
CA ASN A 18 -2.73 -4.99 -16.71
C ASN A 18 -2.23 -4.87 -15.25
N ILE A 19 -0.89 -4.78 -15.08
CA ILE A 19 -0.25 -4.61 -13.78
C ILE A 19 0.20 -3.16 -13.64
N HIS A 20 -0.18 -2.54 -12.53
CA HIS A 20 0.24 -1.18 -12.20
C HIS A 20 1.26 -1.20 -11.08
N PHE A 21 2.41 -0.56 -11.34
CA PHE A 21 3.49 -0.38 -10.39
C PHE A 21 3.53 1.05 -9.88
N GLU A 22 3.62 1.19 -8.58
CA GLU A 22 3.90 2.45 -7.92
C GLU A 22 5.12 2.27 -7.04
N SER A 23 6.12 3.14 -7.16
CA SER A 23 7.25 3.12 -6.25
C SER A 23 7.34 4.40 -5.43
N VAL A 24 7.84 4.25 -4.21
CA VAL A 24 8.17 5.36 -3.31
C VAL A 24 9.59 5.20 -2.80
N ILE A 25 10.38 6.27 -2.90
CA ILE A 25 11.71 6.37 -2.32
C ILE A 25 11.64 7.38 -1.19
N GLY A 26 11.99 6.97 0.00
CA GLY A 26 12.03 7.81 1.20
C GLY A 26 13.45 7.96 1.73
N LYS A 27 13.86 9.19 2.06
CA LYS A 27 15.13 9.51 2.70
C LYS A 27 14.91 10.18 4.04
N GLU A 28 15.65 9.71 5.06
CA GLU A 28 15.57 10.21 6.44
C GLU A 28 14.13 10.20 7.00
N VAL A 29 13.36 9.19 6.61
CA VAL A 29 11.95 9.08 7.00
C VAL A 29 11.87 8.67 8.46
N SER A 30 11.13 9.47 9.22
CA SER A 30 10.86 9.24 10.65
C SER A 30 9.36 9.13 10.97
N HIS A 31 8.50 9.06 9.93
CA HIS A 31 7.06 8.96 10.10
C HIS A 31 6.66 7.54 10.53
N GLU A 32 5.70 7.46 11.45
CA GLU A 32 5.05 6.21 11.84
C GLU A 32 3.82 5.99 10.99
N PHE A 33 3.66 4.76 10.52
CA PHE A 33 2.43 4.38 9.82
C PHE A 33 1.60 3.52 10.77
N PRO A 34 0.40 3.99 11.15
CA PRO A 34 -0.49 3.23 12.03
C PRO A 34 -0.92 1.92 11.36
N PHE A 35 -1.51 1.00 12.16
CA PHE A 35 -2.05 -0.24 11.60
C PHE A 35 -2.97 0.04 10.42
N HIS A 36 -2.65 -0.60 9.30
CA HIS A 36 -3.37 -0.49 8.03
C HIS A 36 -3.29 -1.78 7.22
N VAL A 37 -4.11 -1.85 6.19
CA VAL A 37 -4.11 -2.91 5.18
C VAL A 37 -4.20 -2.29 3.78
N HIS A 38 -3.68 -2.99 2.80
CA HIS A 38 -3.85 -2.62 1.39
C HIS A 38 -4.03 -3.87 0.53
N HIS A 39 -4.66 -3.71 -0.64
CA HIS A 39 -4.94 -4.80 -1.57
C HIS A 39 -3.75 -5.18 -2.45
N SER A 40 -2.69 -4.41 -2.36
CA SER A 40 -1.52 -4.53 -3.22
C SER A 40 -0.44 -5.36 -2.54
N LEU A 41 0.36 -6.05 -3.33
CA LEU A 41 1.64 -6.58 -2.89
C LEU A 41 2.63 -5.42 -2.76
N CYS A 42 3.28 -5.28 -1.59
CA CYS A 42 4.35 -4.33 -1.40
C CYS A 42 5.67 -5.06 -1.16
N ILE A 43 6.68 -4.70 -1.93
CA ILE A 43 8.04 -5.19 -1.79
C ILE A 43 8.91 -3.98 -1.44
N GLY A 44 9.68 -4.05 -0.37
CA GLY A 44 10.50 -2.94 0.06
C GLY A 44 11.95 -3.34 0.32
N LEU A 45 12.85 -2.38 0.14
CA LEU A 45 14.28 -2.48 0.44
C LEU A 45 14.64 -1.37 1.44
N ILE A 46 15.31 -1.72 2.52
CA ILE A 46 15.94 -0.73 3.40
C ILE A 46 17.30 -0.39 2.80
N THR A 47 17.48 0.88 2.41
CA THR A 47 18.71 1.35 1.77
C THR A 47 19.68 1.98 2.76
N LYS A 48 19.20 2.41 3.95
CA LYS A 48 20.01 2.90 5.06
C LYS A 48 19.26 2.73 6.37
N GLY A 49 19.95 2.24 7.40
CA GLY A 49 19.39 2.10 8.73
C GLY A 49 18.50 0.86 8.89
N MET A 50 17.38 0.99 9.60
CA MET A 50 16.55 -0.15 9.98
C MET A 50 15.06 0.27 10.04
N ARG A 51 14.16 -0.66 9.67
CA ARG A 51 12.71 -0.50 9.79
C ARG A 51 12.09 -1.60 10.64
N ARG A 52 11.25 -1.23 11.60
CA ARG A 52 10.45 -2.15 12.39
C ARG A 52 9.03 -2.22 11.83
N ILE A 53 8.61 -3.41 11.42
CA ILE A 53 7.26 -3.70 10.92
C ILE A 53 6.56 -4.58 11.94
N VAL A 54 5.41 -4.12 12.42
CA VAL A 54 4.60 -4.82 13.43
C VAL A 54 3.39 -5.44 12.74
N PHE A 55 3.19 -6.73 12.97
CA PHE A 55 2.02 -7.49 12.55
C PHE A 55 1.18 -7.85 13.79
N PRO A 56 -0.09 -8.25 13.66
CA PRO A 56 -0.90 -8.62 14.82
C PRO A 56 -0.28 -9.72 15.69
N GLU A 57 0.45 -10.65 15.09
CA GLU A 57 1.01 -11.83 15.75
C GLU A 57 2.50 -11.72 16.12
N ASN A 58 3.25 -10.84 15.46
CA ASN A 58 4.69 -10.66 15.71
C ASN A 58 5.21 -9.35 15.11
N GLU A 59 6.51 -9.11 15.28
CA GLU A 59 7.21 -8.00 14.63
C GLU A 59 8.45 -8.50 13.90
N VAL A 60 8.87 -7.75 12.88
CA VAL A 60 10.08 -8.02 12.10
C VAL A 60 10.90 -6.73 11.99
N CYS A 61 12.19 -6.84 12.30
CA CYS A 61 13.16 -5.76 12.07
C CYS A 61 13.92 -6.04 10.78
N ILE A 62 13.81 -5.13 9.82
CA ILE A 62 14.48 -5.23 8.52
C ILE A 62 15.69 -4.30 8.54
N GLN A 63 16.86 -4.86 8.29
CA GLN A 63 18.13 -4.15 8.30
C GLN A 63 18.46 -3.56 6.91
N GLU A 64 19.46 -2.69 6.90
CA GLU A 64 20.02 -2.17 5.65
C GLU A 64 20.43 -3.30 4.69
N GLY A 65 20.04 -3.17 3.44
CA GLY A 65 20.29 -4.14 2.38
C GLY A 65 19.32 -5.30 2.32
N GLU A 66 18.37 -5.41 3.24
CA GLU A 66 17.37 -6.47 3.28
C GLU A 66 16.05 -6.06 2.65
N LEU A 67 15.34 -7.06 2.10
CA LEU A 67 14.00 -6.89 1.54
C LEU A 67 12.94 -7.30 2.55
N PHE A 68 11.82 -6.59 2.49
CA PHE A 68 10.58 -7.01 3.14
C PHE A 68 9.44 -7.13 2.14
N VAL A 69 8.49 -7.98 2.47
CA VAL A 69 7.26 -8.15 1.69
C VAL A 69 6.05 -7.97 2.61
N ILE A 70 5.11 -7.13 2.19
CA ILE A 70 3.78 -7.05 2.77
C ILE A 70 2.82 -7.66 1.76
N ASN A 71 2.24 -8.77 2.14
CA ASN A 71 1.27 -9.47 1.29
C ASN A 71 -0.05 -8.67 1.20
N PRO A 72 -0.84 -8.87 0.13
CA PRO A 72 -2.17 -8.27 0.06
C PRO A 72 -2.99 -8.59 1.30
N LEU A 73 -3.74 -7.61 1.80
CA LEU A 73 -4.62 -7.71 2.97
C LEU A 73 -3.92 -8.07 4.29
N GLN A 74 -2.61 -8.03 4.35
CA GLN A 74 -1.85 -8.29 5.56
C GLN A 74 -1.84 -7.05 6.47
N PRO A 75 -2.48 -7.09 7.66
CA PRO A 75 -2.46 -5.97 8.59
C PRO A 75 -1.05 -5.73 9.11
N HIS A 76 -0.61 -4.48 9.07
CA HIS A 76 0.71 -4.11 9.57
C HIS A 76 0.77 -2.64 10.00
N ALA A 77 1.74 -2.33 10.84
CA ALA A 77 2.11 -0.98 11.23
C ALA A 77 3.62 -0.80 11.09
N ILE A 78 4.07 0.42 10.86
CA ILE A 78 5.49 0.75 10.85
C ILE A 78 5.77 1.63 12.05
N GLN A 79 6.59 1.13 12.96
CA GLN A 79 7.00 1.85 14.15
C GLN A 79 8.35 2.53 13.96
N ARG A 80 8.45 3.71 14.53
CA ARG A 80 9.66 4.52 14.52
C ARG A 80 10.65 4.01 15.57
N ARG A 81 11.92 3.87 15.16
CA ARG A 81 13.03 3.91 16.11
C ARG A 81 14.02 5.02 15.74
N HIS A 82 14.44 5.07 14.49
CA HIS A 82 15.38 6.06 13.97
C HIS A 82 14.98 6.44 12.54
N PRO A 83 15.39 7.63 12.04
CA PRO A 83 15.28 7.95 10.61
C PRO A 83 16.00 6.90 9.77
N HIS A 84 15.38 6.51 8.66
CA HIS A 84 15.92 5.49 7.76
C HIS A 84 15.55 5.80 6.31
N ASP A 85 16.33 5.25 5.38
CA ASP A 85 16.07 5.36 3.95
C ASP A 85 15.50 4.03 3.42
N TYR A 86 14.56 4.13 2.50
CA TYR A 86 13.94 2.96 1.91
C TYR A 86 13.43 3.19 0.49
N ALA A 87 13.24 2.12 -0.24
CA ALA A 87 12.46 2.08 -1.47
C ALA A 87 11.38 1.01 -1.36
N VAL A 88 10.17 1.30 -1.83
CA VAL A 88 9.06 0.36 -1.88
C VAL A 88 8.47 0.35 -3.28
N ILE A 89 8.19 -0.84 -3.81
CA ILE A 89 7.40 -1.05 -5.02
C ILE A 89 6.07 -1.67 -4.59
N THR A 90 4.99 -1.02 -4.95
CA THR A 90 3.61 -1.49 -4.75
C THR A 90 3.09 -2.01 -6.08
N VAL A 91 2.59 -3.24 -6.11
CA VAL A 91 2.12 -3.93 -7.30
C VAL A 91 0.62 -4.16 -7.19
N LYS A 92 -0.15 -3.64 -8.16
CA LYS A 92 -1.62 -3.76 -8.25
C LYS A 92 -2.00 -4.53 -9.51
N GLY A 93 -3.15 -5.22 -9.49
CA GLY A 93 -3.65 -5.98 -10.65
C GLY A 93 -3.18 -7.42 -10.69
N LEU A 94 -2.59 -7.95 -9.61
CA LEU A 94 -2.28 -9.38 -9.50
C LEU A 94 -3.57 -10.17 -9.21
N SER A 95 -3.93 -11.10 -10.09
CA SER A 95 -5.11 -11.97 -9.91
C SER A 95 -4.87 -13.04 -8.86
N ASP A 96 -3.69 -13.65 -8.88
CA ASP A 96 -3.28 -14.69 -7.95
C ASP A 96 -1.90 -14.36 -7.38
N CYS A 97 -1.87 -13.98 -6.11
CA CYS A 97 -0.63 -13.66 -5.43
C CYS A 97 -0.36 -14.69 -4.34
N PRO A 98 0.72 -15.49 -4.46
CA PRO A 98 1.12 -16.38 -3.37
C PRO A 98 1.51 -15.58 -2.13
N ILE A 99 1.47 -16.22 -0.97
CA ILE A 99 1.95 -15.60 0.26
C ILE A 99 3.46 -15.75 0.34
N PHE A 100 4.13 -14.63 0.40
CA PHE A 100 5.59 -14.56 0.54
C PHE A 100 6.01 -14.44 2.00
N ASN A 101 7.24 -14.88 2.30
CA ASN A 101 7.89 -14.56 3.55
C ASN A 101 8.06 -13.04 3.71
N ARG A 102 7.82 -12.55 4.92
CA ARG A 102 7.84 -11.11 5.24
C ARG A 102 9.23 -10.50 5.20
N HIS A 103 10.27 -11.31 5.35
CA HIS A 103 11.66 -10.91 5.40
C HIS A 103 12.47 -11.80 4.44
N ILE A 104 13.21 -11.18 3.54
CA ILE A 104 14.00 -11.86 2.51
C ILE A 104 15.44 -11.34 2.53
N GLN A 105 16.35 -12.24 2.86
CA GLN A 105 17.78 -12.01 2.85
C GLN A 105 18.40 -12.70 1.62
N SER A 106 18.32 -12.04 0.47
CA SER A 106 18.79 -12.57 -0.80
C SER A 106 19.45 -11.49 -1.64
N VAL A 107 20.73 -11.67 -1.91
CA VAL A 107 21.49 -10.77 -2.80
C VAL A 107 20.88 -10.75 -4.21
N GLN A 108 20.45 -11.91 -4.72
CA GLN A 108 19.81 -12.03 -6.03
C GLN A 108 18.48 -11.26 -6.08
N SER A 109 17.59 -11.50 -5.09
CA SER A 109 16.29 -10.81 -5.04
C SER A 109 16.47 -9.30 -4.87
N LYS A 110 17.43 -8.86 -4.07
CA LYS A 110 17.80 -7.43 -3.94
C LYS A 110 18.21 -6.82 -5.28
N ARG A 111 19.10 -7.49 -6.03
CA ARG A 111 19.54 -7.02 -7.35
C ARG A 111 18.35 -6.90 -8.33
N LEU A 112 17.48 -7.89 -8.36
CA LEU A 112 16.27 -7.89 -9.20
C LEU A 112 15.29 -6.78 -8.80
N PHE A 113 15.14 -6.52 -7.50
CA PHE A 113 14.34 -5.41 -7.00
C PHE A 113 14.90 -4.06 -7.47
N VAL A 114 16.21 -3.85 -7.38
CA VAL A 114 16.86 -2.61 -7.83
C VAL A 114 16.66 -2.41 -9.33
N ASN A 115 16.84 -3.45 -10.14
CA ASN A 115 16.62 -3.37 -11.60
C ASN A 115 15.16 -2.97 -11.92
N LEU A 116 14.18 -3.58 -11.27
CA LEU A 116 12.78 -3.21 -11.46
C LEU A 116 12.51 -1.77 -10.99
N LEU A 117 13.06 -1.36 -9.86
CA LEU A 117 12.93 0.00 -9.35
C LEU A 117 13.48 1.03 -10.35
N ASP A 118 14.63 0.77 -10.94
CA ASP A 118 15.25 1.67 -11.93
C ASP A 118 14.41 1.72 -13.21
N THR A 119 13.89 0.59 -13.69
CA THR A 119 12.94 0.52 -14.81
C THR A 119 11.69 1.40 -14.54
N ILE A 120 11.12 1.33 -13.34
CA ILE A 120 9.96 2.16 -12.94
C ILE A 120 10.34 3.65 -12.91
N ARG A 121 11.52 3.98 -12.38
CA ARG A 121 12.01 5.39 -12.27
C ARG A 121 12.27 6.04 -13.62
N HIS A 122 12.75 5.25 -14.59
CA HIS A 122 13.06 5.74 -15.94
C HIS A 122 11.90 5.51 -16.93
N HIS A 123 10.76 4.97 -16.47
CA HIS A 123 9.57 4.64 -17.29
C HIS A 123 9.90 3.74 -18.50
N GLU A 124 10.85 2.83 -18.34
CA GLU A 124 11.28 1.89 -19.38
C GLU A 124 10.28 0.73 -19.52
N THR A 125 9.18 0.96 -20.22
CA THR A 125 8.07 -0.01 -20.34
C THR A 125 8.45 -1.31 -21.05
N LYS A 126 9.46 -1.29 -21.96
CA LYS A 126 9.88 -2.47 -22.72
C LYS A 126 10.44 -3.60 -21.85
N GLU A 127 11.19 -3.27 -20.79
CA GLU A 127 11.81 -4.26 -19.92
C GLU A 127 11.02 -4.51 -18.62
N LEU A 128 9.97 -3.72 -18.39
CA LEU A 128 9.19 -3.73 -17.16
C LEU A 128 8.64 -5.13 -16.82
N SER A 129 7.99 -5.76 -17.78
CA SER A 129 7.42 -7.11 -17.64
C SER A 129 8.49 -8.16 -17.33
N ALA A 130 9.63 -8.12 -18.04
CA ALA A 130 10.72 -9.07 -17.83
C ALA A 130 11.40 -8.88 -16.46
N HIS A 131 11.61 -7.65 -16.01
CA HIS A 131 12.18 -7.38 -14.69
C HIS A 131 11.23 -7.79 -13.57
N TRP A 132 9.92 -7.54 -13.76
CA TRP A 132 8.90 -8.01 -12.83
C TRP A 132 8.90 -9.55 -12.73
N ASP A 133 8.84 -10.26 -13.86
CA ASP A 133 8.78 -11.73 -13.86
C ASP A 133 9.99 -12.37 -13.17
N ARG A 134 11.18 -11.82 -13.39
CA ARG A 134 12.41 -12.30 -12.74
C ARG A 134 12.37 -12.08 -11.23
N LEU A 135 11.92 -10.90 -10.79
CA LEU A 135 11.78 -10.61 -9.36
C LEU A 135 10.71 -11.52 -8.75
N PHE A 136 9.53 -11.61 -9.36
CA PHE A 136 8.42 -12.43 -8.89
C PHE A 136 8.83 -13.90 -8.75
N ALA A 137 9.46 -14.48 -9.78
CA ALA A 137 9.98 -15.86 -9.74
C ALA A 137 11.04 -16.05 -8.63
N SER A 138 11.86 -15.02 -8.37
CA SER A 138 12.82 -15.06 -7.26
C SER A 138 12.12 -15.06 -5.90
N LEU A 139 11.05 -14.26 -5.74
CA LEU A 139 10.25 -14.21 -4.50
C LEU A 139 9.48 -15.51 -4.27
N CYS A 140 9.01 -16.18 -5.32
CA CYS A 140 8.33 -17.47 -5.21
C CYS A 140 9.18 -18.58 -4.56
N ARG A 141 10.50 -18.45 -4.56
CA ARG A 141 11.39 -19.36 -3.80
C ARG A 141 11.31 -19.17 -2.30
N TYR A 142 10.79 -18.03 -1.85
CA TYR A 142 10.61 -17.67 -0.45
C TYR A 142 9.12 -17.63 -0.08
N GLN A 143 8.34 -18.57 -0.60
CA GLN A 143 6.95 -18.73 -0.20
C GLN A 143 6.88 -19.24 1.24
N GLY A 144 6.01 -18.62 2.04
CA GLY A 144 5.67 -19.12 3.36
C GLY A 144 4.84 -20.40 3.26
N ASN A 145 5.02 -21.32 4.20
CA ASN A 145 4.24 -22.56 4.30
C ASN A 145 2.74 -22.36 4.61
N LYS A 146 2.29 -21.13 4.80
CA LYS A 146 0.87 -20.80 4.91
C LYS A 146 0.35 -20.54 3.50
N THR A 147 -0.21 -21.55 2.88
CA THR A 147 -1.27 -21.32 1.92
C THR A 147 -2.26 -20.36 2.60
N CYS A 148 -2.52 -19.20 1.98
CA CYS A 148 -3.74 -18.48 2.31
C CYS A 148 -4.83 -19.53 2.21
N SER A 149 -5.35 -19.96 3.36
CA SER A 149 -6.54 -20.79 3.35
C SER A 149 -7.54 -20.00 2.52
N THR A 150 -7.91 -20.53 1.37
CA THR A 150 -8.96 -20.03 0.48
C THR A 150 -10.35 -20.05 1.12
N GLY A 151 -10.44 -20.25 2.43
CA GLY A 151 -11.49 -19.79 3.29
C GLY A 151 -11.31 -18.30 3.53
N THR A 152 -11.33 -17.51 2.46
CA THR A 152 -11.52 -16.09 2.56
C THR A 152 -12.78 -15.91 3.39
N ASN A 153 -12.61 -15.31 4.56
CA ASN A 153 -13.72 -15.16 5.46
C ASN A 153 -14.78 -14.33 4.74
N THR A 154 -15.91 -14.93 4.49
CA THR A 154 -17.05 -14.31 3.76
C THR A 154 -17.39 -12.91 4.26
N VAL A 155 -17.10 -12.62 5.54
CA VAL A 155 -17.31 -11.28 6.15
C VAL A 155 -16.34 -10.25 5.56
N ILE A 156 -15.07 -10.59 5.40
CA ILE A 156 -14.07 -9.65 4.81
C ILE A 156 -14.43 -9.41 3.36
N GLU A 157 -14.64 -10.45 2.56
CA GLU A 157 -15.00 -10.34 1.14
C GLU A 157 -16.26 -9.50 0.94
N LYS A 158 -17.35 -9.82 1.67
CA LYS A 158 -18.59 -9.04 1.60
C LYS A 158 -18.36 -7.58 1.98
N THR A 159 -17.57 -7.32 3.02
CA THR A 159 -17.21 -5.95 3.42
C THR A 159 -16.48 -5.21 2.30
N MET A 160 -15.53 -5.88 1.67
CA MET A 160 -14.74 -5.31 0.56
C MET A 160 -15.62 -5.00 -0.64
N ILE A 161 -16.47 -5.92 -1.05
CA ILE A 161 -17.44 -5.75 -2.14
C ILE A 161 -18.35 -4.56 -1.84
N TYR A 162 -18.91 -4.50 -0.63
CA TYR A 162 -19.81 -3.42 -0.25
C TYR A 162 -19.12 -2.05 -0.24
N ILE A 163 -17.91 -1.96 0.34
CA ILE A 163 -17.13 -0.72 0.38
C ILE A 163 -16.73 -0.31 -1.04
N ALA A 164 -16.26 -1.23 -1.88
CA ALA A 164 -15.87 -0.94 -3.24
C ALA A 164 -17.03 -0.36 -4.07
N ALA A 165 -18.24 -0.86 -3.86
CA ALA A 165 -19.43 -0.38 -4.57
C ALA A 165 -20.00 0.94 -4.02
N ASN A 166 -19.68 1.30 -2.75
CA ASN A 166 -20.38 2.38 -2.04
C ASN A 166 -19.47 3.43 -1.40
N TYR A 167 -18.14 3.34 -1.53
CA TYR A 167 -17.20 4.21 -0.80
C TYR A 167 -17.42 5.72 -0.98
N GLN A 168 -17.95 6.14 -2.11
CA GLN A 168 -18.27 7.54 -2.43
C GLN A 168 -19.46 8.07 -1.63
N ASN A 169 -20.36 7.18 -1.23
CA ASN A 169 -21.56 7.52 -0.50
C ASN A 169 -21.31 7.66 1.02
N PRO A 170 -22.17 8.35 1.76
CA PRO A 170 -22.08 8.47 3.22
C PRO A 170 -22.47 7.17 3.94
N ILE A 171 -21.73 6.07 3.68
CA ILE A 171 -21.97 4.78 4.33
C ILE A 171 -21.45 4.76 5.77
N THR A 172 -22.19 4.06 6.62
CA THR A 172 -21.86 3.86 8.04
C THR A 172 -21.41 2.43 8.30
N VAL A 173 -20.77 2.21 9.46
CA VAL A 173 -20.45 0.86 9.93
C VAL A 173 -21.71 0.01 10.11
N SER A 174 -22.85 0.64 10.45
CA SER A 174 -24.14 -0.04 10.56
C SER A 174 -24.61 -0.60 9.22
N ASP A 175 -24.43 0.14 8.12
CA ASP A 175 -24.80 -0.32 6.78
C ASP A 175 -23.97 -1.54 6.36
N ILE A 176 -22.69 -1.52 6.65
CA ILE A 176 -21.78 -2.64 6.35
C ILE A 176 -22.12 -3.87 7.21
N ALA A 177 -22.42 -3.67 8.50
CA ALA A 177 -22.83 -4.75 9.39
C ALA A 177 -24.14 -5.41 8.92
N LYS A 178 -25.13 -4.59 8.52
CA LYS A 178 -26.40 -5.04 7.96
C LYS A 178 -26.20 -5.84 6.67
N TYR A 179 -25.33 -5.39 5.77
CA TYR A 179 -24.98 -6.13 4.55
C TYR A 179 -24.36 -7.50 4.85
N ASN A 180 -23.62 -7.61 5.96
CA ASN A 180 -23.06 -8.87 6.46
C ASN A 180 -24.05 -9.71 7.30
N CYS A 181 -25.31 -9.29 7.46
CA CYS A 181 -26.31 -9.94 8.30
C CYS A 181 -25.89 -10.06 9.78
N MET A 182 -25.20 -9.04 10.31
CA MET A 182 -24.63 -9.04 11.67
C MET A 182 -25.08 -7.82 12.47
N SER A 183 -25.10 -7.96 13.81
CA SER A 183 -25.15 -6.78 14.67
C SER A 183 -23.85 -5.98 14.56
N VAL A 184 -23.92 -4.66 14.73
CA VAL A 184 -22.75 -3.76 14.62
C VAL A 184 -21.62 -4.19 15.55
N PHE A 185 -21.95 -4.56 16.79
CA PHE A 185 -20.97 -5.00 17.79
C PHE A 185 -20.24 -6.27 17.36
N HIS A 186 -20.99 -7.29 16.95
CA HIS A 186 -20.42 -8.56 16.51
C HIS A 186 -19.56 -8.39 15.26
N TYR A 187 -20.06 -7.66 14.28
CA TYR A 187 -19.34 -7.32 13.05
C TYR A 187 -18.01 -6.61 13.34
N CYS A 188 -18.02 -5.52 14.13
CA CYS A 188 -16.81 -4.77 14.47
C CYS A 188 -15.76 -5.64 15.16
N ARG A 189 -16.19 -6.53 16.07
CA ARG A 189 -15.30 -7.43 16.80
C ARG A 189 -14.64 -8.44 15.87
N ILE A 190 -15.44 -9.12 15.02
CA ILE A 190 -14.93 -10.11 14.07
C ILE A 190 -14.00 -9.44 13.05
N PHE A 191 -14.44 -8.35 12.43
CA PHE A 191 -13.66 -7.66 11.43
C PHE A 191 -12.31 -7.19 11.99
N LYS A 192 -12.29 -6.58 13.20
CA LYS A 192 -11.06 -6.17 13.87
C LYS A 192 -10.15 -7.36 14.24
N LEU A 193 -10.72 -8.47 14.69
CA LEU A 193 -9.95 -9.68 15.00
C LEU A 193 -9.23 -10.21 13.76
N MET A 194 -9.89 -10.14 12.62
CA MET A 194 -9.38 -10.70 11.36
C MET A 194 -8.42 -9.76 10.61
N THR A 195 -8.69 -8.44 10.67
CA THR A 195 -7.96 -7.44 9.89
C THR A 195 -7.02 -6.57 10.73
N GLY A 196 -7.05 -6.70 12.04
CA GLY A 196 -6.28 -5.84 12.96
C GLY A 196 -6.79 -4.40 13.09
N ILE A 197 -7.74 -3.97 12.25
CA ILE A 197 -8.28 -2.61 12.22
C ILE A 197 -9.81 -2.58 12.29
N SER A 198 -10.38 -1.43 12.68
CA SER A 198 -11.84 -1.29 12.68
C SER A 198 -12.39 -1.13 11.25
N PRO A 199 -13.67 -1.51 10.99
CA PRO A 199 -14.30 -1.30 9.69
C PRO A 199 -14.27 0.16 9.21
N HIS A 200 -14.47 1.11 10.12
CA HIS A 200 -14.38 2.53 9.80
C HIS A 200 -12.97 2.94 9.33
N LYS A 201 -11.91 2.47 10.01
CA LYS A 201 -10.52 2.71 9.56
C LYS A 201 -10.28 2.10 8.19
N TYR A 202 -10.80 0.91 7.92
CA TYR A 202 -10.69 0.27 6.61
C TYR A 202 -11.37 1.09 5.51
N LEU A 203 -12.58 1.60 5.75
CA LEU A 203 -13.28 2.51 4.82
C LEU A 203 -12.46 3.76 4.52
N ILE A 204 -11.89 4.41 5.55
CA ILE A 204 -11.01 5.58 5.36
C ILE A 204 -9.79 5.23 4.50
N GLN A 205 -9.16 4.10 4.75
CA GLN A 205 -8.00 3.65 3.96
C GLN A 205 -8.37 3.37 2.51
N TYR A 206 -9.53 2.75 2.27
CA TYR A 206 -10.04 2.52 0.91
C TYR A 206 -10.27 3.85 0.17
N ARG A 207 -10.94 4.81 0.82
CA ARG A 207 -11.15 6.17 0.28
C ARG A 207 -9.83 6.87 -0.04
N LEU A 208 -8.81 6.75 0.82
CA LEU A 208 -7.48 7.29 0.58
C LEU A 208 -6.81 6.63 -0.63
N SER A 209 -6.98 5.33 -0.83
CA SER A 209 -6.43 4.64 -2.00
C SER A 209 -7.07 5.14 -3.30
N MET A 210 -8.36 5.41 -3.29
CA MET A 210 -9.10 5.97 -4.43
C MET A 210 -8.73 7.43 -4.70
N SER A 211 -8.56 8.23 -3.64
CA SER A 211 -8.12 9.63 -3.79
C SER A 211 -6.73 9.73 -4.44
N ARG A 212 -5.82 8.79 -4.15
CA ARG A 212 -4.51 8.72 -4.81
C ARG A 212 -4.65 8.50 -6.31
N LYS A 213 -5.56 7.60 -6.74
CA LYS A 213 -5.86 7.40 -8.15
C LYS A 213 -6.33 8.71 -8.82
N TYR A 214 -7.27 9.41 -8.20
CA TYR A 214 -7.76 10.69 -8.72
C TYR A 214 -6.67 11.77 -8.77
N LEU A 215 -5.78 11.83 -7.79
CA LEU A 215 -4.63 12.76 -7.81
C LEU A 215 -3.62 12.40 -8.90
N GLN A 216 -3.46 11.13 -9.25
CA GLN A 216 -2.64 10.66 -10.38
C GLN A 216 -3.27 11.05 -11.73
N GLU A 217 -4.60 11.07 -11.82
CA GLU A 217 -5.39 11.55 -12.95
C GLU A 217 -5.49 13.10 -13.00
N GLU A 218 -4.64 13.80 -12.27
CA GLU A 218 -4.53 15.26 -12.22
C GLU A 218 -5.75 16.01 -11.66
N LYS A 219 -6.72 15.33 -11.03
CA LYS A 219 -7.85 16.02 -10.38
C LYS A 219 -7.38 17.02 -9.33
N MET A 220 -8.17 18.06 -9.14
CA MET A 220 -7.96 19.00 -8.05
C MET A 220 -8.08 18.31 -6.71
N ILE A 221 -7.33 18.77 -5.70
CA ILE A 221 -7.29 18.12 -4.37
C ILE A 221 -8.67 18.06 -3.73
N PHE A 222 -9.46 19.12 -3.88
CA PHE A 222 -10.81 19.18 -3.36
C PHE A 222 -11.71 18.14 -4.05
N ASP A 223 -11.70 18.07 -5.38
CA ASP A 223 -12.49 17.11 -6.14
C ASP A 223 -12.08 15.66 -5.83
N ALA A 224 -10.77 15.40 -5.73
CA ALA A 224 -10.26 14.09 -5.34
C ALA A 224 -10.73 13.66 -3.95
N ALA A 225 -10.88 14.60 -3.00
CA ALA A 225 -11.43 14.33 -1.69
C ALA A 225 -12.92 13.97 -1.76
N ILE A 226 -13.73 14.80 -2.42
CA ILE A 226 -15.18 14.60 -2.55
C ILE A 226 -15.49 13.31 -3.31
N ASP A 227 -14.87 13.10 -4.48
CA ASP A 227 -15.07 11.89 -5.31
C ASP A 227 -14.59 10.60 -4.60
N SER A 228 -13.73 10.74 -3.57
CA SER A 228 -13.33 9.62 -2.73
C SER A 228 -14.25 9.42 -1.52
N GLY A 229 -15.31 10.22 -1.36
CA GLY A 229 -16.28 10.10 -0.28
C GLY A 229 -15.89 10.79 1.03
N PHE A 230 -14.90 11.71 1.01
CA PHE A 230 -14.64 12.56 2.17
C PHE A 230 -15.59 13.76 2.18
N TYR A 231 -16.20 14.01 3.32
CA TYR A 231 -17.13 15.12 3.50
C TYR A 231 -16.44 16.48 3.59
N ASP A 232 -15.22 16.51 4.19
CA ASP A 232 -14.45 17.74 4.33
C ASP A 232 -12.96 17.53 4.01
N SER A 233 -12.36 18.58 3.45
CA SER A 233 -10.97 18.57 3.01
C SER A 233 -9.97 18.51 4.16
N SER A 234 -10.30 19.05 5.34
CA SER A 234 -9.41 19.02 6.50
C SER A 234 -9.27 17.60 7.04
N HIS A 235 -10.38 16.86 7.12
CA HIS A 235 -10.38 15.45 7.48
C HIS A 235 -9.62 14.61 6.45
N PHE A 236 -9.82 14.88 5.15
CA PHE A 236 -9.06 14.23 4.08
C PHE A 236 -7.56 14.48 4.22
N ILE A 237 -7.12 15.76 4.28
CA ILE A 237 -5.70 16.13 4.34
C ILE A 237 -5.00 15.48 5.54
N ARG A 238 -5.62 15.53 6.73
CA ARG A 238 -5.09 14.91 7.95
C ARG A 238 -4.94 13.39 7.81
N ASN A 239 -5.95 12.71 7.30
CA ASN A 239 -5.87 11.26 7.10
C ASN A 239 -4.87 10.89 6.01
N PHE A 240 -4.83 11.64 4.91
CA PHE A 240 -3.86 11.43 3.84
C PHE A 240 -2.43 11.54 4.37
N TYR A 241 -2.12 12.59 5.14
CA TYR A 241 -0.80 12.75 5.75
C TYR A 241 -0.45 11.61 6.71
N ASN A 242 -1.38 11.20 7.56
CA ASN A 242 -1.16 10.10 8.50
C ASN A 242 -0.81 8.77 7.80
N TYR A 243 -1.40 8.52 6.63
CA TYR A 243 -1.18 7.27 5.87
C TYR A 243 -0.06 7.36 4.84
N MET A 244 0.22 8.56 4.31
CA MET A 244 1.18 8.72 3.22
C MET A 244 2.48 9.41 3.65
N ALA A 245 2.54 9.97 4.86
CA ALA A 245 3.64 10.77 5.38
C ALA A 245 3.97 12.03 4.53
N ILE A 246 3.05 12.41 3.64
CA ILE A 246 3.18 13.54 2.72
C ILE A 246 1.78 14.15 2.50
N SER A 247 1.71 15.47 2.25
CA SER A 247 0.43 16.11 1.96
C SER A 247 -0.11 15.72 0.57
N PRO A 248 -1.44 15.77 0.34
CA PRO A 248 -2.02 15.52 -0.99
C PRO A 248 -1.40 16.41 -2.07
N LYS A 249 -1.10 17.69 -1.74
CA LYS A 249 -0.45 18.65 -2.64
C LYS A 249 0.94 18.20 -3.02
N SER A 250 1.77 17.85 -2.05
CA SER A 250 3.15 17.40 -2.29
C SER A 250 3.18 16.06 -3.04
N TYR A 251 2.24 15.15 -2.72
CA TYR A 251 2.08 13.89 -3.44
C TYR A 251 1.77 14.12 -4.93
N ARG A 252 0.76 14.95 -5.23
CA ARG A 252 0.39 15.31 -6.61
C ARG A 252 1.56 15.96 -7.37
N GLN A 253 2.26 16.90 -6.74
CA GLN A 253 3.43 17.56 -7.33
C GLN A 253 4.58 16.58 -7.63
N SER A 254 4.83 15.63 -6.74
CA SER A 254 5.86 14.59 -6.94
C SER A 254 5.56 13.73 -8.16
N ILE A 255 4.30 13.30 -8.32
CA ILE A 255 3.89 12.49 -9.48
C ILE A 255 3.98 13.29 -10.78
N LEU A 256 3.42 14.50 -10.83
CA LEU A 256 3.42 15.34 -12.03
C LEU A 256 4.83 15.72 -12.48
N LYS A 257 5.73 16.00 -11.52
CA LYS A 257 7.13 16.29 -11.85
C LYS A 257 7.83 15.10 -12.51
N ASN A 258 7.54 13.90 -12.03
CA ASN A 258 8.19 12.69 -12.54
C ASN A 258 7.56 12.17 -13.85
N SER A 259 6.29 12.51 -14.12
CA SER A 259 5.64 12.21 -15.40
C SER A 259 6.07 13.14 -16.54
N LYS A 260 6.51 14.38 -16.26
CA LYS A 260 6.93 15.38 -17.25
C LYS A 260 8.40 15.24 -17.71
N ASN A 261 9.21 14.46 -17.00
CA ASN A 261 10.60 14.21 -17.40
C ASN A 261 10.73 13.16 -18.54
N ILE A 262 9.62 12.87 -19.24
CA ILE A 262 9.51 11.83 -20.28
C ILE A 262 9.37 12.44 -21.70
N GLN A 263 9.47 13.77 -21.83
CA GLN A 263 9.48 14.43 -23.16
C GLN A 263 10.90 14.75 -23.63
#